data_dcb727727b44c7cffbaf15b1152e2ba5
#
_entry.id   dcb727727b44c7cffbaf15b1152e2ba5
#
_cell.length_a   1.000
_cell.length_b   1.000
_cell.length_c   1.000
_cell.angle_alpha   90.00
_cell.angle_beta   90.00
_cell.angle_gamma   90.00
#
_symmetry.space_group_name_H-M   'P 1'
#
loop_
_entity.id
_entity.type
_entity.pdbx_description
1 polymer ?
#
loop_
_entity_poly.entity_id
_entity_poly.type
_entity_poly.pdbx_seq_one_letter_code
_entity_poly.pdbx_strand_id
1 'polypeptide(L)'
;MIKMWKTEDSGEEWEMKLKLCGSGKFKKLRTSVVSRSPMKLWTIRAITTVLLWTFLVHLMSMGETWGPRLLKSWTSCFSHQDVELTSVPANIILPPKRDYKNNGYLMVSCNGGLNQMRAAICDMVAIARYLNVTLIVPELDKTSFWNDPSEFQDIFDVHHFITSLRGEVRILKELPPRLKTRVELGLFYSLPPVSWSNISYYTHQILPLLKKFKVVHLNKTDARLANNGLPLEIQKLRCRVNFNALKFTSKIEELGRKVVKILREKGPFLVLHLRYEMDMLAFSGCTHGCNGEEVEKLTRMRYAYPWWKEKVINSDMKRKEGLCPLTPEETALVLTALGIDRNVQIYIAAGEIYGGERRMKTLEAAFPNLVRKEDLLEPSDLNFIQNHSSQMAALDYLVSLESDRFVPTYDGNMAKVVEGHRR
;
A
#
# COMPACT_ATOMS: atom_id res chain seq x y z
N MET A 1 -12.32 31.12 9.20
CA MET A 1 -12.52 31.04 7.73
C MET A 1 -11.70 32.18 7.12
N ILE A 2 -10.58 31.89 6.50
CA ILE A 2 -9.69 32.89 5.88
C ILE A 2 -10.06 32.94 4.40
N LYS A 3 -10.51 34.11 3.93
CA LYS A 3 -10.71 34.38 2.50
C LYS A 3 -9.56 35.25 1.99
N MET A 4 -8.86 34.76 0.97
CA MET A 4 -7.87 35.53 0.23
C MET A 4 -8.54 36.19 -0.98
N TRP A 5 -8.24 37.44 -1.21
CA TRP A 5 -8.67 38.22 -2.39
C TRP A 5 -7.43 38.65 -3.16
N LYS A 6 -7.50 38.53 -4.47
CA LYS A 6 -6.47 39.01 -5.39
C LYS A 6 -6.87 40.40 -5.88
N THR A 7 -6.02 41.39 -5.73
CA THR A 7 -6.16 42.69 -6.38
C THR A 7 -5.29 42.66 -7.64
N GLU A 8 -5.93 42.96 -8.79
CA GLU A 8 -5.22 43.21 -10.04
C GLU A 8 -4.73 44.68 -9.98
N ASP A 9 -3.44 44.86 -9.75
CA ASP A 9 -2.55 45.76 -10.45
C ASP A 9 -1.12 45.64 -9.90
N SER A 10 -0.21 45.45 -10.87
CA SER A 10 1.25 45.68 -10.85
C SER A 10 2.00 45.56 -9.51
N GLY A 11 2.74 44.46 -9.34
CA GLY A 11 3.79 44.31 -8.32
C GLY A 11 3.40 43.36 -7.18
N GLU A 12 4.17 42.30 -7.04
CA GLU A 12 3.96 41.30 -5.99
C GLU A 12 4.21 41.88 -4.60
N GLU A 13 3.16 42.31 -3.93
CA GLU A 13 3.18 42.57 -2.49
C GLU A 13 1.94 41.94 -1.83
N TRP A 14 2.14 41.02 -0.88
CA TRP A 14 1.08 40.34 -0.15
C TRP A 14 0.83 41.05 1.19
N GLU A 15 -0.32 41.72 1.34
CA GLU A 15 -0.74 42.31 2.62
C GLU A 15 -1.71 41.35 3.37
N MET A 16 -1.34 41.03 4.59
CA MET A 16 -2.14 40.21 5.51
C MET A 16 -2.98 41.09 6.42
N LYS A 17 -4.28 41.16 6.25
CA LYS A 17 -5.20 41.87 7.16
C LYS A 17 -5.98 40.91 8.03
N LEU A 18 -5.70 40.92 9.32
CA LEU A 18 -6.51 40.27 10.35
C LEU A 18 -7.63 41.19 10.81
N LYS A 19 -8.88 40.77 10.69
CA LYS A 19 -10.04 41.46 11.24
C LYS A 19 -10.35 40.91 12.64
N LEU A 20 -10.00 41.64 13.66
CA LEU A 20 -10.48 41.44 15.04
C LEU A 20 -11.70 42.33 15.28
N CYS A 21 -12.80 41.73 15.70
CA CYS A 21 -13.98 42.48 16.15
C CYS A 21 -13.72 43.03 17.57
N GLY A 22 -13.80 44.38 17.72
CA GLY A 22 -13.74 45.05 19.01
C GLY A 22 -13.34 46.50 18.84
N SER A 23 -14.26 47.44 19.16
CA SER A 23 -14.04 48.87 19.09
C SER A 23 -12.97 49.32 20.08
N GLY A 24 -11.91 49.97 19.60
CA GLY A 24 -10.89 50.58 20.44
C GLY A 24 -9.93 51.43 19.61
N LYS A 25 -9.78 52.66 19.99
CA LYS A 25 -8.98 53.72 19.32
C LYS A 25 -7.51 53.31 19.13
N PHE A 26 -7.01 53.35 17.89
CA PHE A 26 -5.59 53.09 17.58
C PHE A 26 -4.70 54.26 18.00
N LYS A 27 -3.75 53.98 18.90
CA LYS A 27 -2.57 54.81 19.14
C LYS A 27 -1.47 54.38 18.15
N LYS A 28 -0.98 55.32 17.33
CA LYS A 28 0.19 55.11 16.47
C LYS A 28 1.45 54.95 17.33
N LEU A 29 2.03 53.75 17.40
CA LEU A 29 3.37 53.55 17.90
C LEU A 29 4.36 53.88 16.77
N ARG A 30 5.18 54.92 16.99
CA ARG A 30 6.36 55.21 16.16
C ARG A 30 7.48 54.26 16.60
N THR A 31 7.80 53.26 15.82
CA THR A 31 9.03 52.48 15.99
C THR A 31 10.19 53.23 15.33
N SER A 32 11.14 53.67 16.12
CA SER A 32 12.42 54.22 15.65
C SER A 32 13.24 53.09 15.01
N VAL A 33 13.49 53.20 13.70
CA VAL A 33 14.42 52.32 12.99
C VAL A 33 15.85 52.71 13.43
N VAL A 34 16.43 51.89 14.28
CA VAL A 34 17.87 51.99 14.59
C VAL A 34 18.64 51.45 13.40
N SER A 35 19.30 52.31 12.66
CA SER A 35 20.25 51.99 11.60
C SER A 35 21.39 51.11 12.17
N ARG A 36 21.33 49.81 11.93
CA ARG A 36 22.44 48.91 12.26
C ARG A 36 23.46 48.92 11.13
N SER A 37 24.69 49.25 11.43
CA SER A 37 25.79 49.26 10.47
C SER A 37 25.94 47.86 9.79
N PRO A 38 26.19 47.78 8.49
CA PRO A 38 26.30 46.50 7.76
C PRO A 38 27.41 45.58 8.30
N MET A 39 28.43 46.13 8.93
CA MET A 39 29.52 45.36 9.57
C MET A 39 29.05 44.55 10.77
N LYS A 40 28.10 45.05 11.59
CA LYS A 40 27.54 44.27 12.72
C LYS A 40 26.66 43.11 12.27
N LEU A 41 25.99 43.28 11.14
CA LEU A 41 25.16 42.18 10.56
C LEU A 41 26.03 41.05 9.99
N TRP A 42 27.19 41.42 9.41
CA TRP A 42 28.14 40.46 8.86
C TRP A 42 28.83 39.62 9.96
N THR A 43 29.25 40.28 11.04
CA THR A 43 29.85 39.58 12.20
C THR A 43 28.85 38.65 12.89
N ILE A 44 27.59 39.04 13.04
CA ILE A 44 26.56 38.16 13.61
C ILE A 44 26.33 36.94 12.69
N ARG A 45 26.27 37.13 11.38
CA ARG A 45 26.16 36.02 10.43
C ARG A 45 27.37 35.08 10.47
N ALA A 46 28.58 35.61 10.52
CA ALA A 46 29.79 34.80 10.63
C ALA A 46 29.82 33.98 11.92
N ILE A 47 29.48 34.59 13.07
CA ILE A 47 29.43 33.88 14.36
C ILE A 47 28.35 32.82 14.37
N THR A 48 27.15 33.10 13.85
CA THR A 48 26.08 32.09 13.79
C THR A 48 26.43 30.92 12.87
N THR A 49 27.12 31.18 11.75
CA THR A 49 27.56 30.10 10.84
C THR A 49 28.62 29.23 11.49
N VAL A 50 29.59 29.82 12.21
CA VAL A 50 30.63 29.06 12.94
C VAL A 50 30.00 28.24 14.07
N LEU A 51 29.07 28.81 14.84
CA LEU A 51 28.34 28.06 15.89
C LEU A 51 27.49 26.93 15.33
N LEU A 52 26.85 27.12 14.20
CA LEU A 52 26.08 26.05 13.52
C LEU A 52 27.02 24.97 13.01
N TRP A 53 28.18 25.32 12.48
CA TRP A 53 29.18 24.37 12.01
C TRP A 53 29.79 23.55 13.15
N THR A 54 30.17 24.22 14.26
CA THR A 54 30.70 23.54 15.46
C THR A 54 29.64 22.62 16.10
N PHE A 55 28.36 23.02 16.09
CA PHE A 55 27.26 22.21 16.56
C PHE A 55 27.04 20.98 15.66
N LEU A 56 27.11 21.15 14.34
CA LEU A 56 27.04 20.03 13.38
C LEU A 56 28.21 19.05 13.51
N VAL A 57 29.44 19.56 13.70
CA VAL A 57 30.61 18.71 13.92
C VAL A 57 30.51 17.98 15.27
N HIS A 58 30.00 18.64 16.32
CA HIS A 58 29.73 17.98 17.62
C HIS A 58 28.63 16.90 17.49
N LEU A 59 27.56 17.16 16.74
CA LEU A 59 26.53 16.15 16.44
C LEU A 59 27.10 14.96 15.67
N MET A 60 27.99 15.20 14.69
CA MET A 60 28.67 14.13 13.96
C MET A 60 29.62 13.33 14.82
N SER A 61 30.39 13.99 15.71
CA SER A 61 31.29 13.29 16.63
C SER A 61 30.56 12.52 17.75
N MET A 62 29.38 12.98 18.15
CA MET A 62 28.48 12.22 19.04
C MET A 62 27.77 11.06 18.32
N GLY A 63 27.68 11.09 16.99
CA GLY A 63 27.07 10.03 16.19
C GLY A 63 27.78 8.69 16.30
N GLU A 64 29.10 8.68 16.58
CA GLU A 64 29.83 7.43 16.81
C GLU A 64 29.54 6.79 18.17
N THR A 65 29.11 7.55 19.16
CA THR A 65 28.77 7.02 20.49
C THR A 65 27.28 6.75 20.71
N TRP A 66 26.39 7.37 19.91
CA TRP A 66 24.94 7.26 20.04
C TRP A 66 24.25 6.60 18.84
N GLY A 67 24.90 6.53 17.68
CA GLY A 67 24.37 5.95 16.45
C GLY A 67 23.87 4.50 16.57
N PRO A 68 24.56 3.59 17.27
CA PRO A 68 24.11 2.19 17.36
C PRO A 68 22.90 1.96 18.26
N ARG A 69 22.58 2.90 19.17
CA ARG A 69 21.51 2.68 20.17
C ARG A 69 20.13 3.18 19.75
N LEU A 70 20.05 4.22 18.94
CA LEU A 70 18.77 4.72 18.42
C LEU A 70 18.22 3.87 17.26
N LEU A 71 19.10 3.25 16.47
CA LEU A 71 18.70 2.30 15.41
C LEU A 71 18.39 0.90 15.94
N LYS A 72 18.84 0.53 17.16
CA LYS A 72 18.49 -0.77 17.78
C LYS A 72 17.08 -0.86 18.35
N SER A 73 16.33 0.22 18.39
CA SER A 73 14.93 0.21 18.84
C SER A 73 13.94 -0.07 17.72
N TRP A 74 14.38 -0.09 16.47
CA TRP A 74 13.61 -0.59 15.35
C TRP A 74 14.01 -2.05 15.08
N THR A 75 13.60 -2.93 15.97
CA THR A 75 13.64 -4.37 15.69
C THR A 75 12.82 -4.61 14.43
N SER A 76 13.50 -5.03 13.36
CA SER A 76 12.87 -5.57 12.17
C SER A 76 11.83 -6.60 12.60
N CYS A 77 10.70 -6.68 11.92
CA CYS A 77 9.69 -7.70 12.17
C CYS A 77 10.19 -9.13 11.86
N PHE A 78 11.45 -9.29 11.52
CA PHE A 78 12.12 -10.55 11.22
C PHE A 78 13.43 -10.66 12.00
N SER A 79 13.49 -11.58 12.96
CA SER A 79 14.74 -12.24 13.29
C SER A 79 14.91 -13.39 12.30
N HIS A 80 15.83 -13.25 11.35
CA HIS A 80 16.39 -14.41 10.66
C HIS A 80 17.05 -15.30 11.73
N GLN A 81 16.35 -16.33 12.16
CA GLN A 81 16.99 -17.51 12.69
C GLN A 81 17.22 -18.44 11.50
N ASP A 82 18.48 -18.55 11.10
CA ASP A 82 18.95 -19.65 10.28
C ASP A 82 18.67 -20.94 11.07
N VAL A 83 17.55 -21.58 10.76
CA VAL A 83 17.24 -22.90 11.28
C VAL A 83 17.78 -23.90 10.28
N GLU A 84 18.96 -24.44 10.58
CA GLU A 84 19.43 -25.71 10.03
C GLU A 84 18.29 -26.74 10.08
N LEU A 85 18.04 -27.37 8.94
CA LEU A 85 17.04 -28.42 8.78
C LEU A 85 17.46 -29.69 9.56
N THR A 86 17.21 -29.74 10.86
CA THR A 86 17.11 -30.99 11.58
C THR A 86 15.65 -31.23 11.92
N SER A 87 15.11 -32.30 11.39
CA SER A 87 13.75 -32.77 11.53
C SER A 87 13.41 -33.14 12.99
N VAL A 88 12.84 -32.17 13.72
CA VAL A 88 12.09 -32.47 14.97
C VAL A 88 10.78 -31.63 14.85
N PRO A 89 9.58 -32.23 15.06
CA PRO A 89 8.36 -31.44 15.08
C PRO A 89 8.41 -30.51 16.30
N ALA A 90 8.80 -29.26 16.10
CA ALA A 90 8.70 -28.26 17.13
C ALA A 90 7.22 -28.13 17.50
N ASN A 91 6.87 -28.40 18.74
CA ASN A 91 5.57 -28.04 19.31
C ASN A 91 5.42 -26.54 19.15
N ILE A 92 4.69 -26.11 18.11
CA ILE A 92 4.38 -24.71 17.86
C ILE A 92 3.52 -24.26 19.02
N ILE A 93 4.10 -23.58 20.00
CA ILE A 93 3.39 -22.98 21.13
C ILE A 93 2.58 -21.82 20.56
N LEU A 94 1.31 -22.09 20.26
CA LEU A 94 0.38 -21.07 19.77
C LEU A 94 0.17 -20.00 20.87
N PRO A 95 0.12 -18.71 20.50
CA PRO A 95 -0.16 -17.64 21.46
C PRO A 95 -1.48 -17.92 22.21
N PRO A 96 -1.61 -17.56 23.48
CA PRO A 96 -2.86 -17.75 24.22
C PRO A 96 -4.00 -17.02 23.55
N LYS A 97 -5.20 -17.58 23.63
CA LYS A 97 -6.41 -16.91 23.10
C LYS A 97 -6.67 -15.64 23.90
N ARG A 98 -6.91 -14.54 23.19
CA ARG A 98 -7.38 -13.32 23.85
C ARG A 98 -8.79 -13.52 24.36
N ASP A 99 -9.01 -13.22 25.64
CA ASP A 99 -10.34 -13.21 26.24
C ASP A 99 -10.91 -11.78 26.26
N TYR A 100 -12.15 -11.62 25.79
CA TYR A 100 -12.88 -10.36 25.79
C TYR A 100 -14.38 -10.58 25.59
N LYS A 101 -15.19 -9.66 26.13
CA LYS A 101 -16.62 -9.63 25.88
C LYS A 101 -16.88 -9.26 24.40
N ASN A 102 -17.45 -10.21 23.66
CA ASN A 102 -17.72 -10.03 22.24
C ASN A 102 -18.90 -9.07 22.02
N ASN A 103 -18.68 -7.97 21.30
CA ASN A 103 -19.70 -6.98 20.98
C ASN A 103 -20.54 -7.32 19.74
N GLY A 104 -20.14 -8.30 18.95
CA GLY A 104 -20.84 -8.74 17.73
C GLY A 104 -19.92 -9.41 16.73
N TYR A 105 -20.43 -9.62 15.53
CA TYR A 105 -19.75 -10.30 14.44
C TYR A 105 -19.60 -9.36 13.24
N LEU A 106 -18.39 -9.23 12.76
CA LEU A 106 -18.03 -8.39 11.62
C LEU A 106 -17.80 -9.29 10.40
N MET A 107 -18.63 -9.13 9.39
CA MET A 107 -18.44 -9.68 8.04
C MET A 107 -17.82 -8.61 7.16
N VAL A 108 -16.95 -9.01 6.24
CA VAL A 108 -16.22 -8.09 5.38
C VAL A 108 -16.13 -8.66 3.97
N SER A 109 -16.54 -7.88 2.97
CA SER A 109 -16.25 -8.14 1.57
C SER A 109 -15.23 -7.11 1.08
N CYS A 110 -14.04 -7.57 0.70
CA CYS A 110 -12.97 -6.73 0.20
C CYS A 110 -13.27 -6.21 -1.21
N ASN A 111 -12.46 -5.25 -1.70
CA ASN A 111 -12.63 -4.65 -3.01
C ASN A 111 -11.27 -4.44 -3.69
N GLY A 112 -11.20 -4.69 -4.99
CA GLY A 112 -10.04 -4.43 -5.83
C GLY A 112 -9.04 -5.59 -5.93
N GLY A 113 -7.85 -5.33 -6.45
CA GLY A 113 -6.81 -6.34 -6.63
C GLY A 113 -6.19 -6.83 -5.32
N LEU A 114 -5.41 -7.92 -5.39
CA LEU A 114 -4.86 -8.64 -4.23
C LEU A 114 -4.27 -7.74 -3.14
N ASN A 115 -3.37 -6.83 -3.48
CA ASN A 115 -2.68 -6.03 -2.47
C ASN A 115 -3.57 -4.92 -1.87
N GLN A 116 -4.63 -4.51 -2.58
CA GLN A 116 -5.68 -3.65 -2.01
C GLN A 116 -6.54 -4.44 -1.02
N MET A 117 -6.93 -5.65 -1.36
CA MET A 117 -7.66 -6.56 -0.46
C MET A 117 -6.84 -6.89 0.78
N ARG A 118 -5.54 -7.17 0.65
CA ARG A 118 -4.63 -7.36 1.81
C ARG A 118 -4.65 -6.17 2.77
N ALA A 119 -4.55 -4.95 2.24
CA ALA A 119 -4.62 -3.74 3.06
C ALA A 119 -5.97 -3.62 3.78
N ALA A 120 -7.08 -3.90 3.10
CA ALA A 120 -8.42 -3.91 3.68
C ALA A 120 -8.55 -4.96 4.80
N ILE A 121 -8.04 -6.17 4.62
CA ILE A 121 -8.02 -7.23 5.64
C ILE A 121 -7.24 -6.77 6.88
N CYS A 122 -6.05 -6.15 6.70
CA CYS A 122 -5.26 -5.61 7.80
C CYS A 122 -6.05 -4.56 8.61
N ASP A 123 -6.74 -3.67 7.92
CA ASP A 123 -7.58 -2.65 8.56
C ASP A 123 -8.77 -3.27 9.30
N MET A 124 -9.42 -4.28 8.72
CA MET A 124 -10.57 -4.93 9.36
C MET A 124 -10.17 -5.76 10.57
N VAL A 125 -9.01 -6.42 10.57
CA VAL A 125 -8.46 -7.07 11.76
C VAL A 125 -8.17 -6.04 12.86
N ALA A 126 -7.57 -4.90 12.51
CA ALA A 126 -7.31 -3.82 13.47
C ALA A 126 -8.60 -3.26 14.06
N ILE A 127 -9.63 -3.04 13.24
CA ILE A 127 -10.95 -2.59 13.66
C ILE A 127 -11.62 -3.63 14.54
N ALA A 128 -11.60 -4.91 14.16
CA ALA A 128 -12.16 -5.99 14.96
C ALA A 128 -11.50 -6.08 16.35
N ARG A 129 -10.16 -5.93 16.40
CA ARG A 129 -9.38 -5.87 17.64
C ARG A 129 -9.82 -4.70 18.55
N TYR A 130 -9.97 -3.53 17.95
CA TYR A 130 -10.30 -2.31 18.66
C TYR A 130 -11.73 -2.32 19.20
N LEU A 131 -12.69 -2.81 18.42
CA LEU A 131 -14.09 -2.88 18.78
C LEU A 131 -14.46 -4.09 19.64
N ASN A 132 -13.53 -5.00 19.92
CA ASN A 132 -13.80 -6.27 20.62
C ASN A 132 -14.92 -7.08 19.94
N VAL A 133 -14.80 -7.31 18.63
CA VAL A 133 -15.76 -8.11 17.86
C VAL A 133 -15.10 -9.37 17.31
N THR A 134 -15.91 -10.35 16.95
CA THR A 134 -15.46 -11.51 16.21
C THR A 134 -15.46 -11.20 14.73
N LEU A 135 -14.31 -11.37 14.07
CA LEU A 135 -14.19 -11.23 12.62
C LEU A 135 -14.53 -12.57 11.94
N ILE A 136 -15.33 -12.51 10.90
CA ILE A 136 -15.49 -13.66 9.98
C ILE A 136 -14.41 -13.54 8.90
N VAL A 137 -13.85 -14.69 8.47
CA VAL A 137 -12.84 -14.69 7.40
C VAL A 137 -13.34 -13.83 6.24
N PRO A 138 -12.58 -12.81 5.81
CA PRO A 138 -13.05 -11.86 4.80
C PRO A 138 -13.31 -12.52 3.44
N GLU A 139 -14.35 -12.05 2.77
CA GLU A 139 -14.63 -12.39 1.38
C GLU A 139 -13.77 -11.55 0.44
N LEU A 140 -13.26 -12.17 -0.62
CA LEU A 140 -12.47 -11.48 -1.64
C LEU A 140 -13.36 -10.91 -2.74
N ASP A 141 -12.83 -9.95 -3.50
CA ASP A 141 -13.56 -9.30 -4.59
C ASP A 141 -13.64 -10.21 -5.83
N LYS A 142 -14.86 -10.55 -6.20
CA LYS A 142 -15.16 -11.35 -7.41
C LYS A 142 -15.79 -10.53 -8.54
N THR A 143 -16.05 -9.23 -8.30
CA THR A 143 -16.91 -8.40 -9.18
C THR A 143 -16.21 -7.20 -9.80
N SER A 144 -14.96 -6.93 -9.41
CA SER A 144 -14.16 -5.84 -9.98
C SER A 144 -13.60 -6.20 -11.37
N PHE A 145 -12.82 -5.31 -11.93
CA PHE A 145 -12.14 -5.52 -13.21
C PHE A 145 -11.43 -6.88 -13.32
N TRP A 146 -10.85 -7.34 -12.21
CA TRP A 146 -10.09 -8.59 -12.18
C TRP A 146 -10.94 -9.85 -12.34
N ASN A 147 -12.24 -9.75 -12.05
CA ASN A 147 -13.24 -10.84 -12.16
C ASN A 147 -12.71 -12.21 -11.69
N ASP A 148 -11.99 -12.21 -10.57
CA ASP A 148 -11.28 -13.34 -10.00
C ASP A 148 -12.24 -14.18 -9.14
N PRO A 149 -12.49 -15.46 -9.47
CA PRO A 149 -13.39 -16.30 -8.69
C PRO A 149 -12.81 -16.77 -7.36
N SER A 150 -11.52 -16.57 -7.11
CA SER A 150 -10.81 -17.08 -5.93
C SER A 150 -11.45 -16.64 -4.63
N GLU A 151 -11.55 -17.57 -3.70
CA GLU A 151 -11.91 -17.32 -2.31
C GLU A 151 -10.67 -17.11 -1.45
N PHE A 152 -10.87 -16.67 -0.22
CA PHE A 152 -9.78 -16.44 0.73
C PHE A 152 -8.88 -17.68 0.88
N GLN A 153 -9.48 -18.87 0.97
CA GLN A 153 -8.78 -20.15 1.13
C GLN A 153 -8.00 -20.61 -0.11
N ASP A 154 -8.28 -20.04 -1.28
CA ASP A 154 -7.55 -20.35 -2.52
C ASP A 154 -6.24 -19.56 -2.61
N ILE A 155 -6.15 -18.46 -1.86
CA ILE A 155 -4.99 -17.56 -1.86
C ILE A 155 -4.22 -17.63 -0.55
N PHE A 156 -4.92 -17.61 0.60
CA PHE A 156 -4.30 -17.55 1.94
C PHE A 156 -4.57 -18.81 2.76
N ASP A 157 -3.61 -19.19 3.58
CA ASP A 157 -3.77 -20.24 4.59
C ASP A 157 -4.72 -19.77 5.71
N VAL A 158 -5.97 -20.23 5.63
CA VAL A 158 -7.03 -19.89 6.61
C VAL A 158 -6.66 -20.34 8.02
N HIS A 159 -6.08 -21.54 8.16
CA HIS A 159 -5.71 -22.06 9.46
C HIS A 159 -4.61 -21.21 10.11
N HIS A 160 -3.58 -20.89 9.35
CA HIS A 160 -2.50 -20.01 9.79
C HIS A 160 -3.03 -18.61 10.14
N PHE A 161 -3.89 -18.02 9.30
CA PHE A 161 -4.51 -16.71 9.54
C PHE A 161 -5.27 -16.67 10.88
N ILE A 162 -6.11 -17.66 11.15
CA ILE A 162 -6.89 -17.74 12.39
C ILE A 162 -5.98 -17.98 13.61
N THR A 163 -5.02 -18.89 13.50
CA THR A 163 -4.20 -19.32 14.63
C THR A 163 -3.13 -18.31 15.02
N SER A 164 -2.49 -17.67 14.05
CA SER A 164 -1.47 -16.62 14.29
C SER A 164 -2.04 -15.37 14.95
N LEU A 165 -3.31 -15.05 14.70
CA LEU A 165 -4.00 -13.88 15.25
C LEU A 165 -4.85 -14.16 16.48
N ARG A 166 -4.89 -15.40 16.98
CA ARG A 166 -5.78 -15.80 18.11
C ARG A 166 -5.53 -15.04 19.42
N GLY A 167 -4.31 -14.54 19.62
CA GLY A 167 -3.96 -13.68 20.76
C GLY A 167 -4.45 -12.24 20.64
N GLU A 168 -4.94 -11.84 19.48
CA GLU A 168 -5.37 -10.47 19.21
C GLU A 168 -6.88 -10.38 18.93
N VAL A 169 -7.38 -11.20 18.03
CA VAL A 169 -8.77 -11.16 17.55
C VAL A 169 -9.32 -12.57 17.46
N ARG A 170 -10.58 -12.73 17.87
CA ARG A 170 -11.32 -13.96 17.57
C ARG A 170 -11.74 -13.92 16.11
N ILE A 171 -11.23 -14.89 15.32
CA ILE A 171 -11.59 -15.03 13.92
C ILE A 171 -12.28 -16.38 13.73
N LEU A 172 -13.38 -16.41 13.01
CA LEU A 172 -14.12 -17.63 12.66
C LEU A 172 -14.18 -17.77 11.16
N LYS A 173 -14.12 -19.01 10.67
CA LYS A 173 -14.30 -19.30 9.24
C LYS A 173 -15.71 -18.92 8.78
N GLU A 174 -16.73 -19.23 9.59
CA GLU A 174 -18.13 -18.94 9.30
C GLU A 174 -18.86 -18.45 10.54
N LEU A 175 -20.02 -17.82 10.33
CA LEU A 175 -20.91 -17.42 11.42
C LEU A 175 -21.44 -18.65 12.17
N PRO A 176 -21.70 -18.53 13.48
CA PRO A 176 -22.45 -19.54 14.23
C PRO A 176 -23.80 -19.84 13.57
N PRO A 177 -24.30 -21.10 13.59
CA PRO A 177 -25.46 -21.52 12.81
C PRO A 177 -26.68 -20.60 12.94
N ARG A 178 -27.04 -20.23 14.16
CA ARG A 178 -28.18 -19.31 14.44
C ARG A 178 -28.03 -17.94 13.77
N LEU A 179 -26.81 -17.42 13.68
CA LEU A 179 -26.55 -16.11 13.05
C LEU A 179 -26.45 -16.27 11.53
N LYS A 180 -25.96 -17.41 11.05
CA LYS A 180 -25.93 -17.73 9.63
C LYS A 180 -27.35 -17.75 9.06
N THR A 181 -28.28 -18.47 9.70
CA THR A 181 -29.71 -18.47 9.31
C THR A 181 -30.31 -17.05 9.32
N ARG A 182 -29.98 -16.23 10.32
CA ARG A 182 -30.46 -14.84 10.34
C ARG A 182 -29.95 -14.01 9.17
N VAL A 183 -28.69 -14.19 8.77
CA VAL A 183 -28.11 -13.52 7.59
C VAL A 183 -28.79 -13.98 6.31
N GLU A 184 -29.03 -15.28 6.17
CA GLU A 184 -29.75 -15.88 5.04
C GLU A 184 -31.19 -15.32 4.92
N LEU A 185 -31.82 -15.00 6.03
CA LEU A 185 -33.14 -14.34 6.11
C LEU A 185 -33.06 -12.80 5.94
N GLY A 186 -31.89 -12.23 5.66
CA GLY A 186 -31.70 -10.78 5.53
C GLY A 186 -31.73 -10.00 6.87
N LEU A 187 -31.67 -10.67 8.01
CA LEU A 187 -31.76 -10.07 9.34
C LEU A 187 -30.37 -9.63 9.87
N PHE A 188 -29.66 -8.83 9.10
CA PHE A 188 -28.36 -8.24 9.44
C PHE A 188 -28.27 -6.82 8.87
N TYR A 189 -27.20 -6.09 9.21
CA TYR A 189 -26.98 -4.75 8.69
C TYR A 189 -25.80 -4.74 7.74
N SER A 190 -25.99 -4.21 6.52
CA SER A 190 -24.94 -4.12 5.51
C SER A 190 -24.76 -2.69 5.03
N LEU A 191 -23.51 -2.23 4.95
CA LEU A 191 -23.17 -0.90 4.45
C LEU A 191 -21.72 -0.86 3.93
N PRO A 192 -21.42 0.00 2.94
CA PRO A 192 -20.04 0.30 2.60
C PRO A 192 -19.41 1.18 3.70
N PRO A 193 -18.21 0.88 4.18
CA PRO A 193 -17.53 1.75 5.14
C PRO A 193 -17.08 3.05 4.47
N VAL A 194 -16.94 4.12 5.27
CA VAL A 194 -16.39 5.39 4.78
C VAL A 194 -14.88 5.25 4.64
N SER A 195 -14.36 5.43 3.43
CA SER A 195 -12.93 5.39 3.14
C SER A 195 -12.16 6.47 3.89
N TRP A 196 -10.93 6.17 4.33
CA TRP A 196 -10.07 7.08 5.09
C TRP A 196 -10.62 7.51 6.44
N SER A 197 -11.59 6.77 6.99
CA SER A 197 -12.10 6.99 8.33
C SER A 197 -11.03 6.68 9.37
N ASN A 198 -11.11 7.39 10.49
CA ASN A 198 -10.37 7.05 11.70
C ASN A 198 -11.15 6.08 12.59
N ILE A 199 -10.54 5.63 13.68
CA ILE A 199 -11.15 4.74 14.66
C ILE A 199 -12.46 5.30 15.26
N SER A 200 -12.58 6.62 15.39
CA SER A 200 -13.77 7.28 15.93
C SER A 200 -15.03 6.96 15.12
N TYR A 201 -14.93 6.92 13.79
CA TYR A 201 -16.04 6.48 12.93
C TYR A 201 -16.54 5.08 13.32
N TYR A 202 -15.62 4.13 13.47
CA TYR A 202 -15.98 2.75 13.81
C TYR A 202 -16.55 2.63 15.23
N THR A 203 -16.04 3.41 16.18
CA THR A 203 -16.51 3.41 17.56
C THR A 203 -17.91 4.01 17.69
N HIS A 204 -18.16 5.13 17.01
CA HIS A 204 -19.42 5.88 17.18
C HIS A 204 -20.52 5.49 16.21
N GLN A 205 -20.17 4.95 15.04
CA GLN A 205 -21.15 4.57 14.02
C GLN A 205 -21.29 3.05 13.86
N ILE A 206 -20.21 2.31 13.76
CA ILE A 206 -20.26 0.86 13.48
C ILE A 206 -20.51 0.03 14.75
N LEU A 207 -19.87 0.36 15.87
CA LEU A 207 -20.05 -0.38 17.12
C LEU A 207 -21.50 -0.37 17.65
N PRO A 208 -22.26 0.74 17.62
CA PRO A 208 -23.68 0.73 17.98
C PRO A 208 -24.51 -0.21 17.09
N LEU A 209 -24.22 -0.26 15.78
CA LEU A 209 -24.89 -1.19 14.86
C LEU A 209 -24.58 -2.66 15.21
N LEU A 210 -23.32 -2.98 15.52
CA LEU A 210 -22.90 -4.32 15.96
C LEU A 210 -23.62 -4.74 17.26
N LYS A 211 -23.75 -3.82 18.23
CA LYS A 211 -24.47 -4.09 19.48
C LYS A 211 -25.97 -4.33 19.22
N LYS A 212 -26.58 -3.58 18.28
CA LYS A 212 -28.01 -3.66 17.94
C LYS A 212 -28.31 -4.91 17.10
N PHE A 213 -27.65 -5.11 16.00
CA PHE A 213 -27.98 -6.15 15.01
C PHE A 213 -27.22 -7.46 15.23
N LYS A 214 -26.15 -7.47 16.04
CA LYS A 214 -25.23 -8.59 16.30
C LYS A 214 -24.36 -8.96 15.12
N VAL A 215 -24.79 -8.79 13.88
CA VAL A 215 -24.02 -9.02 12.65
C VAL A 215 -24.05 -7.74 11.83
N VAL A 216 -22.88 -7.23 11.47
CA VAL A 216 -22.71 -6.13 10.54
C VAL A 216 -21.78 -6.58 9.42
N HIS A 217 -22.20 -6.33 8.19
CA HIS A 217 -21.43 -6.60 6.99
C HIS A 217 -20.92 -5.29 6.39
N LEU A 218 -19.60 -5.13 6.35
CA LEU A 218 -18.95 -4.04 5.64
C LEU A 218 -18.66 -4.50 4.21
N ASN A 219 -19.56 -4.14 3.31
CA ASN A 219 -19.43 -4.51 1.90
C ASN A 219 -18.52 -3.54 1.13
N LYS A 220 -17.90 -3.99 0.02
CA LYS A 220 -17.00 -3.19 -0.83
C LYS A 220 -15.94 -2.43 -0.03
N THR A 221 -15.24 -3.15 0.83
CA THR A 221 -14.30 -2.56 1.78
C THR A 221 -13.01 -2.09 1.09
N ASP A 222 -12.97 -0.84 0.75
CA ASP A 222 -11.77 -0.06 0.47
C ASP A 222 -11.64 1.02 1.55
N ALA A 223 -11.71 0.58 2.81
CA ALA A 223 -11.87 1.48 3.94
C ALA A 223 -10.65 2.38 4.19
N ARG A 224 -9.45 1.92 3.85
CA ARG A 224 -8.19 2.66 4.02
C ARG A 224 -8.19 3.43 5.34
N LEU A 225 -8.10 2.69 6.44
CA LEU A 225 -8.13 3.26 7.78
C LEU A 225 -7.04 4.34 7.93
N ALA A 226 -7.43 5.54 8.34
CA ALA A 226 -6.48 6.61 8.59
C ALA A 226 -5.53 6.24 9.74
N ASN A 227 -4.24 6.43 9.53
CA ASN A 227 -3.20 6.08 10.50
C ASN A 227 -3.06 7.09 11.65
N ASN A 228 -3.54 8.32 11.46
CA ASN A 228 -3.43 9.38 12.46
C ASN A 228 -4.19 9.01 13.74
N GLY A 229 -3.48 9.00 14.85
CA GLY A 229 -4.07 8.70 16.16
C GLY A 229 -4.29 7.21 16.45
N LEU A 230 -3.88 6.29 15.58
CA LEU A 230 -3.90 4.87 15.91
C LEU A 230 -2.85 4.54 16.98
N PRO A 231 -3.23 3.82 18.05
CA PRO A 231 -2.27 3.30 19.01
C PRO A 231 -1.19 2.46 18.34
N LEU A 232 0.06 2.59 18.81
CA LEU A 232 1.21 1.89 18.22
C LEU A 232 0.99 0.37 18.11
N GLU A 233 0.37 -0.24 19.12
CA GLU A 233 0.09 -1.69 19.12
C GLU A 233 -0.90 -2.10 18.01
N ILE A 234 -1.83 -1.24 17.66
CA ILE A 234 -2.75 -1.47 16.53
C ILE A 234 -2.03 -1.31 15.19
N GLN A 235 -1.10 -0.36 15.09
CA GLN A 235 -0.26 -0.24 13.89
C GLN A 235 0.66 -1.46 13.71
N LYS A 236 1.31 -1.94 14.78
CA LYS A 236 2.10 -3.17 14.77
C LYS A 236 1.25 -4.39 14.40
N LEU A 237 0.01 -4.46 14.89
CA LEU A 237 -0.92 -5.53 14.51
C LEU A 237 -1.18 -5.52 13.00
N ARG A 238 -1.43 -4.36 12.39
CA ARG A 238 -1.62 -4.25 10.92
C ARG A 238 -0.41 -4.78 10.16
N CYS A 239 0.82 -4.47 10.60
CA CYS A 239 2.04 -5.02 10.01
C CYS A 239 2.11 -6.56 10.16
N ARG A 240 1.85 -7.11 11.37
CA ARG A 240 1.83 -8.57 11.58
C ARG A 240 0.77 -9.26 10.72
N VAL A 241 -0.40 -8.65 10.54
CA VAL A 241 -1.43 -9.20 9.65
C VAL A 241 -0.90 -9.28 8.23
N ASN A 242 -0.34 -8.19 7.71
CA ASN A 242 0.09 -8.11 6.32
C ASN A 242 1.28 -9.04 6.01
N PHE A 243 2.28 -9.07 6.87
CA PHE A 243 3.57 -9.70 6.59
C PHE A 243 3.77 -11.08 7.23
N ASN A 244 2.90 -11.45 8.18
CA ASN A 244 3.00 -12.74 8.84
C ASN A 244 1.71 -13.57 8.76
N ALA A 245 0.54 -12.98 9.11
CA ALA A 245 -0.69 -13.75 9.18
C ALA A 245 -1.32 -14.06 7.82
N LEU A 246 -1.14 -13.16 6.82
CA LEU A 246 -1.59 -13.37 5.43
C LEU A 246 -0.56 -14.20 4.64
N LYS A 247 -0.26 -15.39 5.14
CA LYS A 247 0.56 -16.39 4.47
C LYS A 247 -0.21 -16.98 3.29
N PHE A 248 0.46 -17.17 2.16
CA PHE A 248 -0.18 -17.80 1.01
C PHE A 248 -0.37 -19.31 1.21
N THR A 249 -1.20 -19.92 0.38
CA THR A 249 -1.36 -21.38 0.37
C THR A 249 -0.07 -22.05 -0.07
N SER A 250 0.14 -23.30 0.38
CA SER A 250 1.33 -24.09 0.02
C SER A 250 1.55 -24.19 -1.49
N LYS A 251 0.47 -24.31 -2.26
CA LYS A 251 0.54 -24.37 -3.73
C LYS A 251 1.15 -23.09 -4.34
N ILE A 252 0.71 -21.93 -3.90
CA ILE A 252 1.24 -20.64 -4.40
C ILE A 252 2.69 -20.45 -3.94
N GLU A 253 3.01 -20.79 -2.69
CA GLU A 253 4.38 -20.71 -2.18
C GLU A 253 5.35 -21.67 -2.87
N GLU A 254 4.91 -22.89 -3.18
CA GLU A 254 5.70 -23.87 -3.94
C GLU A 254 5.99 -23.39 -5.36
N LEU A 255 4.98 -22.82 -6.01
CA LEU A 255 5.14 -22.24 -7.34
C LEU A 255 6.08 -21.03 -7.30
N GLY A 256 5.96 -20.17 -6.29
CA GLY A 256 6.89 -19.04 -6.07
C GLY A 256 8.33 -19.51 -5.91
N ARG A 257 8.56 -20.54 -5.06
CA ARG A 257 9.89 -21.15 -4.88
C ARG A 257 10.43 -21.74 -6.18
N LYS A 258 9.59 -22.37 -7.00
CA LYS A 258 9.96 -22.93 -8.32
C LYS A 258 10.47 -21.83 -9.24
N VAL A 259 9.73 -20.73 -9.39
CA VAL A 259 10.12 -19.57 -10.22
C VAL A 259 11.43 -18.97 -9.71
N VAL A 260 11.54 -18.70 -8.40
CA VAL A 260 12.76 -18.15 -7.81
C VAL A 260 13.96 -19.07 -8.04
N LYS A 261 13.79 -20.38 -7.90
CA LYS A 261 14.84 -21.36 -8.17
C LYS A 261 15.33 -21.28 -9.61
N ILE A 262 14.42 -21.28 -10.58
CA ILE A 262 14.77 -21.16 -12.02
C ILE A 262 15.52 -19.86 -12.29
N LEU A 263 15.07 -18.75 -11.71
CA LEU A 263 15.76 -17.46 -11.85
C LEU A 263 17.16 -17.50 -11.23
N ARG A 264 17.30 -18.04 -10.02
CA ARG A 264 18.59 -18.13 -9.30
C ARG A 264 19.60 -19.06 -9.97
N GLU A 265 19.17 -20.08 -10.71
CA GLU A 265 20.05 -20.94 -11.50
C GLU A 265 20.79 -20.15 -12.58
N LYS A 266 20.23 -19.04 -13.07
CA LYS A 266 20.86 -18.12 -14.03
C LYS A 266 21.62 -16.96 -13.36
N GLY A 267 21.57 -16.84 -12.04
CA GLY A 267 22.28 -15.82 -11.26
C GLY A 267 21.36 -14.80 -10.57
N PRO A 268 21.89 -13.65 -10.18
CA PRO A 268 21.12 -12.57 -9.60
C PRO A 268 20.06 -12.04 -10.58
N PHE A 269 18.91 -11.61 -10.04
CA PHE A 269 17.82 -11.08 -10.87
C PHE A 269 17.16 -9.84 -10.27
N LEU A 270 16.69 -8.99 -11.16
CA LEU A 270 15.88 -7.83 -10.84
C LEU A 270 14.42 -8.16 -11.12
N VAL A 271 13.50 -7.71 -10.25
CA VAL A 271 12.07 -7.72 -10.55
C VAL A 271 11.61 -6.31 -10.92
N LEU A 272 10.99 -6.22 -12.08
CA LEU A 272 10.35 -5.03 -12.61
C LEU A 272 8.84 -5.18 -12.45
N HIS A 273 8.22 -4.44 -11.53
CA HIS A 273 6.75 -4.34 -11.47
C HIS A 273 6.29 -3.28 -12.47
N LEU A 274 6.03 -3.73 -13.70
CA LEU A 274 5.64 -2.88 -14.83
C LEU A 274 4.11 -2.65 -14.80
N ARG A 275 3.67 -1.64 -14.06
CA ARG A 275 2.24 -1.33 -13.86
C ARG A 275 1.66 -0.53 -15.03
N TYR A 276 1.73 -1.08 -16.24
CA TYR A 276 1.24 -0.46 -17.47
C TYR A 276 0.11 -1.31 -18.10
N GLU A 277 -0.84 -1.74 -17.26
CA GLU A 277 -2.00 -2.50 -17.67
C GLU A 277 -3.21 -1.59 -17.93
N MET A 278 -4.17 -2.10 -18.70
CA MET A 278 -5.35 -1.37 -19.18
C MET A 278 -6.16 -0.74 -18.03
N ASP A 279 -6.36 -1.48 -16.95
CA ASP A 279 -7.14 -1.01 -15.79
C ASP A 279 -6.49 0.21 -15.13
N MET A 280 -5.18 0.19 -14.97
CA MET A 280 -4.44 1.29 -14.33
C MET A 280 -4.43 2.53 -15.21
N LEU A 281 -4.24 2.38 -16.51
CA LEU A 281 -4.28 3.50 -17.45
C LEU A 281 -5.69 4.09 -17.56
N ALA A 282 -6.71 3.26 -17.61
CA ALA A 282 -8.09 3.71 -17.60
C ALA A 282 -8.45 4.44 -16.30
N PHE A 283 -8.03 3.91 -15.13
CA PHE A 283 -8.28 4.53 -13.83
C PHE A 283 -7.54 5.86 -13.65
N SER A 284 -6.23 5.88 -13.92
CA SER A 284 -5.40 7.08 -13.74
C SER A 284 -5.67 8.18 -14.78
N GLY A 285 -6.22 7.80 -15.93
CA GLY A 285 -6.39 8.69 -17.08
C GLY A 285 -5.11 9.02 -17.83
N CYS A 286 -4.02 8.31 -17.54
CA CYS A 286 -2.74 8.50 -18.19
C CYS A 286 -2.75 7.85 -19.58
N THR A 287 -2.53 8.65 -20.62
CA THR A 287 -2.61 8.23 -22.02
C THR A 287 -1.30 8.40 -22.78
N HIS A 288 -0.22 8.71 -22.08
CA HIS A 288 1.07 8.94 -22.72
C HIS A 288 1.55 7.72 -23.50
N GLY A 289 1.89 7.94 -24.77
CA GLY A 289 2.29 6.89 -25.71
C GLY A 289 1.15 6.04 -26.26
N CYS A 290 -0.11 6.33 -25.92
CA CYS A 290 -1.29 5.72 -26.53
C CYS A 290 -1.63 6.41 -27.87
N ASN A 291 -2.15 5.63 -28.82
CA ASN A 291 -2.78 6.18 -30.01
C ASN A 291 -4.26 6.58 -29.74
N GLY A 292 -4.93 7.16 -30.74
CA GLY A 292 -6.33 7.65 -30.57
C GLY A 292 -7.32 6.55 -30.17
N GLU A 293 -7.23 5.37 -30.77
CA GLU A 293 -8.10 4.23 -30.50
C GLU A 293 -7.88 3.69 -29.07
N GLU A 294 -6.60 3.61 -28.64
CA GLU A 294 -6.24 3.22 -27.29
C GLU A 294 -6.80 4.19 -26.25
N VAL A 295 -6.68 5.50 -26.49
CA VAL A 295 -7.25 6.55 -25.60
C VAL A 295 -8.75 6.43 -25.50
N GLU A 296 -9.45 6.20 -26.62
CA GLU A 296 -10.90 6.00 -26.63
C GLU A 296 -11.31 4.74 -25.84
N LYS A 297 -10.59 3.63 -26.03
CA LYS A 297 -10.82 2.38 -25.30
C LYS A 297 -10.64 2.54 -23.79
N LEU A 298 -9.58 3.21 -23.35
CA LEU A 298 -9.33 3.51 -21.95
C LEU A 298 -10.42 4.43 -21.37
N THR A 299 -10.87 5.40 -22.14
CA THR A 299 -11.94 6.31 -21.74
C THR A 299 -13.28 5.57 -21.62
N ARG A 300 -13.65 4.74 -22.57
CA ARG A 300 -14.84 3.87 -22.48
C ARG A 300 -14.80 2.99 -21.24
N MET A 301 -13.67 2.36 -20.96
CA MET A 301 -13.49 1.56 -19.74
C MET A 301 -13.70 2.40 -18.49
N ARG A 302 -13.14 3.61 -18.39
CA ARG A 302 -13.32 4.50 -17.23
C ARG A 302 -14.79 4.83 -16.97
N TYR A 303 -15.55 5.07 -18.01
CA TYR A 303 -16.98 5.37 -17.91
C TYR A 303 -17.81 4.14 -17.55
N ALA A 304 -17.38 2.94 -17.94
CA ALA A 304 -18.07 1.68 -17.61
C ALA A 304 -18.02 1.33 -16.10
N TYR A 305 -17.09 1.93 -15.33
CA TYR A 305 -16.99 1.73 -13.89
C TYR A 305 -17.55 2.93 -13.10
N PRO A 306 -18.84 2.91 -12.66
CA PRO A 306 -19.49 4.06 -12.01
C PRO A 306 -18.80 4.53 -10.73
N TRP A 307 -18.12 3.61 -10.01
CA TRP A 307 -17.42 3.90 -8.75
C TRP A 307 -16.08 4.63 -8.95
N TRP A 308 -15.54 4.70 -10.15
CA TRP A 308 -14.43 5.59 -10.49
C TRP A 308 -14.97 7.02 -10.66
N LYS A 309 -14.82 7.81 -9.60
CA LYS A 309 -15.49 9.13 -9.49
C LYS A 309 -15.00 10.15 -10.51
N GLU A 310 -13.69 10.14 -10.77
CA GLU A 310 -13.05 11.08 -11.71
C GLU A 310 -13.20 10.54 -13.14
N LYS A 311 -14.01 11.21 -13.96
CA LYS A 311 -14.29 10.79 -15.35
C LYS A 311 -13.47 11.56 -16.38
N VAL A 312 -13.32 12.88 -16.18
CA VAL A 312 -12.52 13.76 -17.03
C VAL A 312 -11.19 14.00 -16.32
N ILE A 313 -10.11 13.51 -16.92
CA ILE A 313 -8.77 13.55 -16.31
C ILE A 313 -7.82 14.21 -17.31
N ASN A 314 -7.05 15.19 -16.84
CA ASN A 314 -5.97 15.77 -17.61
C ASN A 314 -4.70 14.90 -17.45
N SER A 315 -4.40 14.11 -18.47
CA SER A 315 -3.25 13.19 -18.49
C SER A 315 -1.90 13.92 -18.28
N ASP A 316 -1.73 15.09 -18.89
CA ASP A 316 -0.48 15.85 -18.83
C ASP A 316 -0.23 16.41 -17.42
N MET A 317 -1.30 16.89 -16.76
CA MET A 317 -1.21 17.30 -15.35
C MET A 317 -0.85 16.13 -14.43
N LYS A 318 -1.57 15.02 -14.54
CA LYS A 318 -1.28 13.80 -13.76
C LYS A 318 0.16 13.34 -13.95
N ARG A 319 0.67 13.44 -15.19
CA ARG A 319 2.05 13.08 -15.49
C ARG A 319 3.06 14.04 -14.85
N LYS A 320 2.84 15.36 -14.95
CA LYS A 320 3.70 16.37 -14.31
C LYS A 320 3.74 16.21 -12.78
N GLU A 321 2.66 15.77 -12.19
CA GLU A 321 2.54 15.48 -10.76
C GLU A 321 3.14 14.12 -10.35
N GLY A 322 3.68 13.34 -11.30
CA GLY A 322 4.23 12.00 -11.04
C GLY A 322 3.18 10.94 -10.73
N LEU A 323 1.93 11.16 -11.09
CA LEU A 323 0.80 10.27 -10.80
C LEU A 323 0.49 9.29 -11.95
N CYS A 324 1.32 9.25 -12.99
CA CYS A 324 1.21 8.30 -14.09
C CYS A 324 2.19 7.14 -13.93
N PRO A 325 1.81 5.92 -14.32
CA PRO A 325 2.77 4.84 -14.49
C PRO A 325 3.82 5.20 -15.56
N LEU A 326 5.05 4.77 -15.36
CA LEU A 326 6.06 4.85 -16.40
C LEU A 326 5.66 3.96 -17.58
N THR A 327 5.85 4.44 -18.78
CA THR A 327 5.71 3.62 -19.98
C THR A 327 6.87 2.62 -20.07
N PRO A 328 6.77 1.53 -20.86
CA PRO A 328 7.89 0.62 -21.07
C PRO A 328 9.14 1.33 -21.60
N GLU A 329 9.00 2.32 -22.50
CA GLU A 329 10.09 3.12 -23.05
C GLU A 329 10.77 3.98 -21.98
N GLU A 330 10.00 4.63 -21.13
CA GLU A 330 10.52 5.39 -19.99
C GLU A 330 11.19 4.50 -18.97
N THR A 331 10.65 3.31 -18.76
CA THR A 331 11.24 2.31 -17.87
C THR A 331 12.62 1.91 -18.37
N ALA A 332 12.81 1.72 -19.69
CA ALA A 332 14.13 1.45 -20.27
C ALA A 332 15.13 2.57 -19.95
N LEU A 333 14.71 3.85 -20.10
CA LEU A 333 15.54 5.00 -19.77
C LEU A 333 15.89 5.07 -18.28
N VAL A 334 14.91 4.84 -17.41
CA VAL A 334 15.12 4.85 -15.94
C VAL A 334 16.08 3.75 -15.52
N LEU A 335 15.90 2.53 -15.99
CA LEU A 335 16.79 1.41 -15.65
C LEU A 335 18.22 1.69 -16.13
N THR A 336 18.39 2.23 -17.34
CA THR A 336 19.70 2.64 -17.87
C THR A 336 20.33 3.74 -17.01
N ALA A 337 19.55 4.77 -16.64
CA ALA A 337 20.03 5.86 -15.79
C ALA A 337 20.40 5.41 -14.37
N LEU A 338 19.75 4.36 -13.85
CA LEU A 338 20.11 3.71 -12.58
C LEU A 338 21.36 2.83 -12.68
N GLY A 339 21.99 2.73 -13.86
CA GLY A 339 23.19 1.91 -14.08
C GLY A 339 22.91 0.41 -14.02
N ILE A 340 21.69 -0.01 -14.35
CA ILE A 340 21.38 -1.43 -14.47
C ILE A 340 22.07 -1.99 -15.70
N ASP A 341 22.86 -3.07 -15.52
CA ASP A 341 23.55 -3.73 -16.61
C ASP A 341 22.55 -4.29 -17.62
N ARG A 342 22.87 -4.13 -18.91
CA ARG A 342 22.03 -4.60 -20.01
C ARG A 342 21.75 -6.10 -19.96
N ASN A 343 22.71 -6.87 -19.45
CA ASN A 343 22.64 -8.34 -19.43
C ASN A 343 21.99 -8.87 -18.14
N VAL A 344 21.55 -7.99 -17.22
CA VAL A 344 20.87 -8.43 -16.00
C VAL A 344 19.58 -9.18 -16.36
N GLN A 345 19.33 -10.27 -15.68
CA GLN A 345 18.06 -10.98 -15.80
C GLN A 345 16.95 -10.17 -15.12
N ILE A 346 15.88 -9.84 -15.85
CA ILE A 346 14.75 -9.06 -15.35
C ILE A 346 13.48 -9.88 -15.43
N TYR A 347 12.89 -10.17 -14.27
CA TYR A 347 11.55 -10.75 -14.19
C TYR A 347 10.51 -9.64 -14.22
N ILE A 348 9.55 -9.74 -15.14
CA ILE A 348 8.44 -8.80 -15.26
C ILE A 348 7.27 -9.29 -14.41
N ALA A 349 7.06 -8.64 -13.27
CA ALA A 349 5.91 -8.85 -12.40
C ALA A 349 4.75 -7.95 -12.86
N ALA A 350 3.99 -8.42 -13.80
CA ALA A 350 2.85 -7.73 -14.39
C ALA A 350 1.86 -8.70 -15.03
N GLY A 351 0.66 -8.20 -15.29
CA GLY A 351 -0.28 -8.82 -16.22
C GLY A 351 0.01 -8.46 -17.67
N GLU A 352 -1.03 -8.36 -18.51
CA GLU A 352 -0.90 -7.97 -19.91
C GLU A 352 -0.56 -6.47 -20.02
N ILE A 353 0.55 -6.15 -20.67
CA ILE A 353 0.97 -4.79 -20.91
C ILE A 353 0.13 -4.15 -22.01
N TYR A 354 -0.47 -3.02 -21.72
CA TYR A 354 -1.33 -2.32 -22.67
C TYR A 354 -0.56 -1.84 -23.91
N GLY A 355 -1.07 -2.19 -25.09
CA GLY A 355 -0.38 -1.97 -26.36
C GLY A 355 0.62 -3.05 -26.76
N GLY A 356 0.76 -4.11 -25.94
CA GLY A 356 1.45 -5.37 -26.26
C GLY A 356 2.89 -5.20 -26.72
N GLU A 357 3.30 -6.04 -27.67
CA GLU A 357 4.67 -6.08 -28.21
C GLU A 357 5.16 -4.73 -28.75
N ARG A 358 4.27 -3.94 -29.37
CA ARG A 358 4.61 -2.60 -29.86
C ARG A 358 5.25 -1.73 -28.79
N ARG A 359 4.73 -1.80 -27.57
CA ARG A 359 5.19 -1.02 -26.42
C ARG A 359 6.44 -1.62 -25.77
N MET A 360 6.56 -2.93 -25.81
CA MET A 360 7.67 -3.64 -25.18
C MET A 360 8.98 -3.55 -25.95
N LYS A 361 8.96 -3.33 -27.28
CA LYS A 361 10.13 -3.35 -28.16
C LYS A 361 11.33 -2.55 -27.66
N THR A 362 11.10 -1.33 -27.14
CA THR A 362 12.18 -0.47 -26.65
C THR A 362 12.82 -1.03 -25.37
N LEU A 363 12.01 -1.55 -24.47
CA LEU A 363 12.50 -2.17 -23.24
C LEU A 363 13.25 -3.48 -23.53
N GLU A 364 12.75 -4.31 -24.43
CA GLU A 364 13.38 -5.56 -24.88
C GLU A 364 14.72 -5.30 -25.60
N ALA A 365 14.79 -4.26 -26.44
CA ALA A 365 16.02 -3.87 -27.11
C ALA A 365 17.10 -3.36 -26.12
N ALA A 366 16.69 -2.67 -25.08
CA ALA A 366 17.58 -2.18 -24.04
C ALA A 366 18.03 -3.31 -23.08
N PHE A 367 17.14 -4.21 -22.71
CA PHE A 367 17.35 -5.30 -21.77
C PHE A 367 16.86 -6.63 -22.36
N PRO A 368 17.70 -7.39 -23.05
CA PRO A 368 17.28 -8.58 -23.81
C PRO A 368 16.90 -9.79 -22.93
N ASN A 369 17.29 -9.78 -21.65
CA ASN A 369 17.03 -10.89 -20.72
C ASN A 369 15.75 -10.65 -19.88
N LEU A 370 14.68 -10.19 -20.53
CA LEU A 370 13.36 -10.11 -19.91
C LEU A 370 12.71 -11.49 -19.88
N VAL A 371 12.12 -11.83 -18.74
CA VAL A 371 11.36 -13.09 -18.58
C VAL A 371 10.09 -12.83 -17.79
N ARG A 372 9.06 -13.61 -18.09
CA ARG A 372 7.78 -13.60 -17.38
C ARG A 372 7.52 -14.97 -16.74
N LYS A 373 6.54 -15.05 -15.86
CA LYS A 373 6.11 -16.32 -15.26
C LYS A 373 5.68 -17.36 -16.32
N GLU A 374 5.07 -16.88 -17.38
CA GLU A 374 4.63 -17.69 -18.52
C GLU A 374 5.81 -18.30 -19.31
N ASP A 375 6.98 -17.66 -19.29
CA ASP A 375 8.21 -18.16 -19.94
C ASP A 375 8.98 -19.17 -19.09
N LEU A 376 8.72 -19.18 -17.78
CA LEU A 376 9.49 -19.95 -16.79
C LEU A 376 8.76 -21.20 -16.30
N LEU A 377 7.43 -21.21 -16.40
CA LEU A 377 6.58 -22.25 -15.85
C LEU A 377 6.03 -23.14 -16.96
N GLU A 378 5.93 -24.42 -16.67
CA GLU A 378 5.24 -25.37 -17.53
C GLU A 378 3.74 -25.05 -17.62
N PRO A 379 3.07 -25.36 -18.75
CA PRO A 379 1.63 -25.19 -18.87
C PRO A 379 0.82 -25.86 -17.73
N SER A 380 1.30 -26.99 -17.23
CA SER A 380 0.67 -27.71 -16.11
C SER A 380 0.68 -26.91 -14.80
N ASP A 381 1.74 -26.12 -14.57
CA ASP A 381 1.86 -25.26 -13.40
C ASP A 381 0.96 -24.01 -13.52
N LEU A 382 0.82 -23.49 -14.75
CA LEU A 382 0.01 -22.31 -15.02
C LEU A 382 -1.49 -22.59 -15.01
N ASN A 383 -1.90 -23.79 -15.41
CA ASN A 383 -3.33 -24.15 -15.56
C ASN A 383 -4.15 -23.88 -14.30
N PHE A 384 -3.57 -24.06 -13.12
CA PHE A 384 -4.31 -23.87 -11.88
C PHE A 384 -4.51 -22.39 -11.51
N ILE A 385 -3.64 -21.47 -11.99
CA ILE A 385 -3.70 -20.05 -11.68
C ILE A 385 -4.10 -19.18 -12.88
N GLN A 386 -4.18 -19.73 -14.09
CA GLN A 386 -4.31 -19.00 -15.35
C GLN A 386 -5.53 -18.05 -15.40
N ASN A 387 -6.65 -18.43 -14.78
CA ASN A 387 -7.86 -17.60 -14.70
C ASN A 387 -8.07 -16.97 -13.32
N HIS A 388 -6.99 -16.88 -12.51
CA HIS A 388 -7.01 -16.41 -11.14
C HIS A 388 -6.00 -15.28 -10.96
N SER A 389 -6.40 -14.08 -11.37
CA SER A 389 -5.53 -12.88 -11.38
C SER A 389 -4.91 -12.55 -10.01
N SER A 390 -5.65 -12.81 -8.92
CA SER A 390 -5.13 -12.60 -7.57
C SER A 390 -4.08 -13.65 -7.18
N GLN A 391 -4.21 -14.89 -7.64
CA GLN A 391 -3.17 -15.92 -7.43
C GLN A 391 -1.92 -15.62 -8.27
N MET A 392 -2.10 -15.15 -9.51
CA MET A 392 -1.00 -14.66 -10.34
C MET A 392 -0.26 -13.49 -9.69
N ALA A 393 -1.01 -12.53 -9.12
CA ALA A 393 -0.43 -11.40 -8.38
C ALA A 393 0.28 -11.85 -7.08
N ALA A 394 -0.19 -12.92 -6.43
CA ALA A 394 0.48 -13.50 -5.27
C ALA A 394 1.82 -14.14 -5.66
N LEU A 395 1.88 -14.81 -6.81
CA LEU A 395 3.13 -15.34 -7.36
C LEU A 395 4.13 -14.21 -7.65
N ASP A 396 3.71 -13.18 -8.38
CA ASP A 396 4.55 -12.02 -8.68
C ASP A 396 5.05 -11.32 -7.40
N TYR A 397 4.22 -11.26 -6.37
CA TYR A 397 4.60 -10.73 -5.08
C TYR A 397 5.71 -11.56 -4.40
N LEU A 398 5.58 -12.89 -4.36
CA LEU A 398 6.61 -13.78 -3.79
C LEU A 398 7.94 -13.64 -4.53
N VAL A 399 7.92 -13.66 -5.85
CA VAL A 399 9.13 -13.49 -6.67
C VAL A 399 9.76 -12.10 -6.43
N SER A 400 8.93 -11.07 -6.22
CA SER A 400 9.41 -9.71 -5.92
C SER A 400 10.12 -9.63 -4.57
N LEU A 401 9.69 -10.40 -3.58
CA LEU A 401 10.36 -10.44 -2.26
C LEU A 401 11.76 -11.04 -2.34
N GLU A 402 11.93 -12.08 -3.14
CA GLU A 402 13.17 -12.86 -3.27
C GLU A 402 14.18 -12.26 -4.27
N SER A 403 13.82 -11.19 -4.96
CA SER A 403 14.70 -10.54 -5.94
C SER A 403 15.86 -9.78 -5.29
N ASP A 404 16.98 -9.64 -5.99
CA ASP A 404 18.10 -8.80 -5.52
C ASP A 404 17.71 -7.31 -5.55
N ARG A 405 16.96 -6.91 -6.58
CA ARG A 405 16.44 -5.56 -6.76
C ARG A 405 14.97 -5.60 -7.17
N PHE A 406 14.18 -4.73 -6.59
CA PHE A 406 12.78 -4.53 -6.96
C PHE A 406 12.57 -3.10 -7.46
N VAL A 407 12.06 -2.95 -8.67
CA VAL A 407 11.81 -1.64 -9.30
C VAL A 407 10.33 -1.56 -9.71
N PRO A 408 9.53 -0.77 -8.99
CA PRO A 408 8.15 -0.49 -9.40
C PRO A 408 8.11 0.70 -10.36
N THR A 409 7.23 0.66 -11.35
CA THR A 409 6.99 1.75 -12.31
C THR A 409 5.83 2.66 -11.91
N TYR A 410 5.18 2.36 -10.78
CA TYR A 410 4.07 3.12 -10.23
C TYR A 410 3.99 2.93 -8.70
N ASP A 411 3.65 4.00 -7.97
CA ASP A 411 3.49 3.98 -6.51
C ASP A 411 2.14 3.34 -6.10
N GLY A 412 1.92 2.09 -6.52
CA GLY A 412 0.73 1.31 -6.26
C GLY A 412 0.79 0.49 -4.98
N ASN A 413 -0.31 -0.26 -4.72
CA ASN A 413 -0.41 -1.09 -3.51
C ASN A 413 0.67 -2.20 -3.48
N MET A 414 0.99 -2.83 -4.62
CA MET A 414 2.02 -3.86 -4.68
C MET A 414 3.40 -3.28 -4.38
N ALA A 415 3.74 -2.13 -4.94
CA ALA A 415 5.01 -1.45 -4.68
C ALA A 415 5.21 -1.22 -3.17
N LYS A 416 4.21 -0.64 -2.52
CA LYS A 416 4.24 -0.34 -1.07
C LYS A 416 4.34 -1.59 -0.20
N VAL A 417 3.62 -2.65 -0.57
CA VAL A 417 3.62 -3.90 0.23
C VAL A 417 4.92 -4.66 0.08
N VAL A 418 5.48 -4.75 -1.14
CA VAL A 418 6.79 -5.38 -1.37
C VAL A 418 7.89 -4.58 -0.65
N GLU A 419 7.91 -3.26 -0.80
CA GLU A 419 8.89 -2.41 -0.11
C GLU A 419 8.78 -2.56 1.42
N GLY A 420 7.56 -2.51 1.96
CA GLY A 420 7.34 -2.66 3.40
C GLY A 420 7.70 -4.04 3.94
N HIS A 421 7.62 -5.10 3.14
CA HIS A 421 8.01 -6.46 3.54
C HIS A 421 9.53 -6.66 3.47
N ARG A 422 10.22 -5.98 2.55
CA ARG A 422 11.69 -6.08 2.38
C ARG A 422 12.48 -5.25 3.38
N ARG A 423 11.85 -4.31 4.10
CA ARG A 423 12.46 -3.50 5.17
C ARG A 423 12.46 -4.23 6.51
#